data_a6af8ceeac1147863d464f5eb1211c59
#
_entry.id   a6af8ceeac1147863d464f5eb1211c59
#
_cell.length_a   1.000
_cell.length_b   1.000
_cell.length_c   1.000
_cell.angle_alpha   90.00
_cell.angle_beta   90.00
_cell.angle_gamma   90.00
#
_symmetry.space_group_name_H-M   'P 1'
#
loop_
_entity.id
_entity.type
_entity.pdbx_description
1 polymer ?
#
loop_
_entity_poly.entity_id
_entity_poly.type
_entity_poly.pdbx_seq_one_letter_code
_entity_poly.pdbx_strand_id
1 'polypeptide(L)'
;MTARLPVTLPPAPDELLSSWISRHATFYGVTPMTMLHHCLPKAASLHAVDLHLTVDQSRRIAKMFSMDAMTVRGMTFEKATEPIHRFIAKVPIQSCANCTTSTSRPVAIRRSQLQGWRITCPICGGRLRDGAGPDFGSALTPYHDAALQGEKLLHDEAEGGTPSWGSPMELARLLLIRRISWPLPREKDLWRHRVLGVLIPEFDAILAKLTSFHHSPKHPILQLSVRPALLAGVAIVHRSGPEMLRMLQRHTFGPTRDKFIKATDHLVSPAIEWGPPQQMQLI
;
A
#
# COMPACT_ATOMS: atom_id res chain seq x y z
N MET A 1 -28.29 -20.65 -14.50
CA MET A 1 -27.03 -21.11 -15.10
C MET A 1 -26.39 -19.91 -15.79
N THR A 2 -25.23 -19.43 -15.32
CA THR A 2 -24.49 -18.35 -16.01
C THR A 2 -23.88 -18.93 -17.28
N ALA A 3 -24.26 -18.41 -18.44
CA ALA A 3 -23.70 -18.80 -19.73
C ALA A 3 -22.23 -18.32 -19.81
N ARG A 4 -21.35 -19.15 -20.39
CA ARG A 4 -19.97 -18.75 -20.68
C ARG A 4 -19.97 -17.68 -21.77
N LEU A 5 -19.01 -16.75 -21.70
CA LEU A 5 -18.81 -15.79 -22.79
C LEU A 5 -18.24 -16.52 -24.03
N PRO A 6 -18.76 -16.22 -25.23
CA PRO A 6 -18.26 -16.84 -26.47
C PRO A 6 -16.81 -16.51 -26.79
N VAL A 7 -16.38 -15.29 -26.44
CA VAL A 7 -15.00 -14.81 -26.65
C VAL A 7 -14.49 -14.22 -25.35
N THR A 8 -13.28 -14.58 -24.95
CA THR A 8 -12.61 -14.05 -23.77
C THR A 8 -11.27 -13.44 -24.15
N LEU A 9 -11.00 -12.24 -23.63
CA LEU A 9 -9.74 -11.56 -23.81
C LEU A 9 -8.74 -12.05 -22.74
N PRO A 10 -7.50 -12.35 -23.10
CA PRO A 10 -6.51 -12.70 -22.10
C PRO A 10 -6.25 -11.50 -21.16
N PRO A 11 -6.00 -11.73 -19.87
CA PRO A 11 -5.58 -10.67 -18.96
C PRO A 11 -4.19 -10.17 -19.34
N ALA A 12 -3.98 -8.87 -19.23
CA ALA A 12 -2.66 -8.28 -19.35
C ALA A 12 -1.82 -8.57 -18.09
N PRO A 13 -0.48 -8.56 -18.16
CA PRO A 13 0.36 -8.69 -16.99
C PRO A 13 0.03 -7.65 -15.92
N ASP A 14 -0.14 -8.11 -14.66
CA ASP A 14 -0.51 -7.29 -13.50
C ASP A 14 -1.86 -6.54 -13.65
N GLU A 15 -2.74 -6.99 -14.53
CA GLU A 15 -4.03 -6.33 -14.76
C GLU A 15 -4.96 -6.46 -13.55
N LEU A 16 -5.66 -5.37 -13.23
CA LEU A 16 -6.69 -5.32 -12.21
C LEU A 16 -7.98 -5.99 -12.71
N LEU A 17 -8.68 -6.73 -11.84
CA LEU A 17 -9.89 -7.46 -12.22
C LEU A 17 -10.97 -6.55 -12.80
N SER A 18 -11.23 -5.40 -12.18
CA SER A 18 -12.20 -4.41 -12.67
C SER A 18 -11.83 -3.86 -14.06
N SER A 19 -10.53 -3.71 -14.35
CA SER A 19 -10.02 -3.32 -15.66
C SER A 19 -10.30 -4.40 -16.70
N TRP A 20 -10.00 -5.66 -16.37
CA TRP A 20 -10.23 -6.79 -17.27
C TRP A 20 -11.71 -6.97 -17.60
N ILE A 21 -12.62 -6.86 -16.60
CA ILE A 21 -14.07 -6.86 -16.79
C ILE A 21 -14.49 -5.68 -17.70
N SER A 22 -13.91 -4.49 -17.49
CA SER A 22 -14.21 -3.30 -18.28
C SER A 22 -13.76 -3.44 -19.73
N ARG A 23 -12.63 -4.08 -20.00
CA ARG A 23 -12.18 -4.38 -21.37
C ARG A 23 -13.15 -5.34 -22.09
N HIS A 24 -13.65 -6.37 -21.40
CA HIS A 24 -14.68 -7.24 -21.95
C HIS A 24 -15.98 -6.49 -22.20
N ALA A 25 -16.40 -5.62 -21.27
CA ALA A 25 -17.58 -4.79 -21.43
C ALA A 25 -17.50 -3.94 -22.71
N THR A 26 -16.35 -3.30 -22.94
CA THR A 26 -16.08 -2.55 -24.18
C THR A 26 -16.13 -3.45 -25.40
N PHE A 27 -15.54 -4.65 -25.37
CA PHE A 27 -15.55 -5.61 -26.45
C PHE A 27 -16.97 -6.06 -26.80
N TYR A 28 -17.83 -6.26 -25.80
CA TYR A 28 -19.24 -6.66 -26.03
C TYR A 28 -20.21 -5.51 -26.16
N GLY A 29 -19.74 -4.25 -26.16
CA GLY A 29 -20.61 -3.06 -26.33
C GLY A 29 -21.56 -2.82 -25.16
N VAL A 30 -21.23 -3.28 -23.94
CA VAL A 30 -22.03 -3.09 -22.73
C VAL A 30 -21.31 -2.23 -21.71
N THR A 31 -22.02 -1.77 -20.66
CA THR A 31 -21.36 -1.05 -19.57
C THR A 31 -20.55 -1.99 -18.68
N PRO A 32 -19.46 -1.52 -18.03
CA PRO A 32 -18.68 -2.33 -17.09
C PRO A 32 -19.53 -2.92 -15.96
N MET A 33 -20.50 -2.17 -15.44
CA MET A 33 -21.43 -2.66 -14.42
C MET A 33 -22.38 -3.72 -14.94
N THR A 34 -22.86 -3.61 -16.19
CA THR A 34 -23.68 -4.65 -16.83
C THR A 34 -22.89 -5.95 -16.95
N MET A 35 -21.64 -5.89 -17.39
CA MET A 35 -20.75 -7.05 -17.48
C MET A 35 -20.49 -7.65 -16.07
N LEU A 36 -20.22 -6.81 -15.08
CA LEU A 36 -20.04 -7.27 -13.70
C LEU A 36 -21.30 -7.97 -13.17
N HIS A 37 -22.48 -7.37 -13.33
CA HIS A 37 -23.74 -7.95 -12.84
C HIS A 37 -24.12 -9.23 -13.56
N HIS A 38 -23.69 -9.42 -14.81
CA HIS A 38 -23.85 -10.69 -15.50
C HIS A 38 -23.08 -11.82 -14.81
N CYS A 39 -21.87 -11.53 -14.28
CA CYS A 39 -21.10 -12.47 -13.47
C CYS A 39 -21.58 -12.57 -12.03
N LEU A 40 -21.80 -11.42 -11.41
CA LEU A 40 -22.05 -11.22 -9.99
C LEU A 40 -23.24 -10.26 -9.80
N PRO A 41 -24.48 -10.74 -9.87
CA PRO A 41 -25.69 -9.88 -9.85
C PRO A 41 -25.82 -8.99 -8.61
N LYS A 42 -25.17 -9.36 -7.49
CA LYS A 42 -25.22 -8.64 -6.20
C LYS A 42 -23.96 -7.81 -5.92
N ALA A 43 -23.04 -7.68 -6.88
CA ALA A 43 -21.83 -6.89 -6.69
C ALA A 43 -22.18 -5.40 -6.60
N ALA A 44 -21.66 -4.73 -5.54
CA ALA A 44 -21.96 -3.32 -5.29
C ALA A 44 -21.21 -2.39 -6.27
N SER A 45 -19.96 -2.71 -6.62
CA SER A 45 -19.14 -1.93 -7.55
C SER A 45 -17.96 -2.73 -8.06
N LEU A 46 -17.33 -2.25 -9.12
CA LEU A 46 -16.07 -2.79 -9.64
C LEU A 46 -14.95 -2.70 -8.59
N HIS A 47 -14.84 -1.58 -7.88
CA HIS A 47 -13.83 -1.40 -6.84
C HIS A 47 -14.03 -2.38 -5.66
N ALA A 48 -15.27 -2.70 -5.31
CA ALA A 48 -15.54 -3.66 -4.24
C ALA A 48 -15.02 -5.07 -4.59
N VAL A 49 -15.11 -5.49 -5.85
CA VAL A 49 -14.59 -6.81 -6.26
C VAL A 49 -13.06 -6.83 -6.34
N ASP A 50 -12.42 -5.69 -6.57
CA ASP A 50 -10.96 -5.60 -6.50
C ASP A 50 -10.42 -5.80 -5.08
N LEU A 51 -11.18 -5.38 -4.05
CA LEU A 51 -10.75 -5.43 -2.66
C LEU A 51 -11.27 -6.67 -1.90
N HIS A 52 -12.49 -7.11 -2.21
CA HIS A 52 -13.23 -8.08 -1.39
C HIS A 52 -13.83 -9.23 -2.23
N LEU A 53 -13.02 -9.82 -3.10
CA LEU A 53 -13.48 -10.94 -3.93
C LEU A 53 -13.54 -12.23 -3.09
N THR A 54 -14.72 -12.83 -2.96
CA THR A 54 -14.86 -14.13 -2.28
C THR A 54 -14.45 -15.29 -3.20
N VAL A 55 -14.13 -16.45 -2.61
CA VAL A 55 -13.79 -17.67 -3.35
C VAL A 55 -14.91 -18.07 -4.32
N ASP A 56 -16.17 -17.98 -3.90
CA ASP A 56 -17.31 -18.35 -4.76
C ASP A 56 -17.51 -17.33 -5.89
N GLN A 57 -17.28 -16.05 -5.63
CA GLN A 57 -17.30 -15.01 -6.67
C GLN A 57 -16.19 -15.24 -7.70
N SER A 58 -14.97 -15.54 -7.25
CA SER A 58 -13.85 -15.84 -8.16
C SER A 58 -14.15 -17.05 -9.06
N ARG A 59 -14.72 -18.13 -8.50
CA ARG A 59 -15.15 -19.32 -9.25
C ARG A 59 -16.22 -18.99 -10.30
N ARG A 60 -17.19 -18.12 -9.97
CA ARG A 60 -18.23 -17.69 -10.93
C ARG A 60 -17.65 -16.89 -12.08
N ILE A 61 -16.77 -15.93 -11.79
CA ILE A 61 -16.08 -15.15 -12.83
C ILE A 61 -15.22 -16.08 -13.67
N ALA A 62 -14.41 -16.92 -13.06
CA ALA A 62 -13.55 -17.88 -13.75
C ALA A 62 -14.34 -18.78 -14.72
N LYS A 63 -15.49 -19.31 -14.27
CA LYS A 63 -16.37 -20.14 -15.11
C LYS A 63 -16.92 -19.34 -16.29
N MET A 64 -17.33 -18.11 -16.10
CA MET A 64 -17.91 -17.29 -17.15
C MET A 64 -16.89 -16.90 -18.23
N PHE A 65 -15.69 -16.54 -17.79
CA PHE A 65 -14.60 -16.14 -18.69
C PHE A 65 -13.68 -17.29 -19.11
N SER A 66 -14.05 -18.54 -18.79
CA SER A 66 -13.22 -19.73 -19.12
C SER A 66 -11.76 -19.61 -18.65
N MET A 67 -11.58 -19.07 -17.43
CA MET A 67 -10.29 -18.77 -16.82
C MET A 67 -10.12 -19.60 -15.54
N ASP A 68 -8.89 -19.73 -15.05
CA ASP A 68 -8.62 -20.28 -13.73
C ASP A 68 -9.00 -19.31 -12.60
N ALA A 69 -9.58 -19.84 -11.52
CA ALA A 69 -10.04 -19.02 -10.38
C ALA A 69 -8.86 -18.38 -9.61
N MET A 70 -7.69 -19.03 -9.57
CA MET A 70 -6.51 -18.45 -8.93
C MET A 70 -5.98 -17.26 -9.72
N THR A 71 -6.00 -17.34 -11.05
CA THR A 71 -5.66 -16.21 -11.93
C THR A 71 -6.61 -15.03 -11.67
N VAL A 72 -7.92 -15.28 -11.58
CA VAL A 72 -8.90 -14.22 -11.26
C VAL A 72 -8.62 -13.58 -9.89
N ARG A 73 -8.31 -14.37 -8.87
CA ARG A 73 -7.93 -13.86 -7.55
C ARG A 73 -6.63 -13.09 -7.58
N GLY A 74 -5.64 -13.54 -8.35
CA GLY A 74 -4.37 -12.84 -8.54
C GLY A 74 -4.51 -11.44 -9.14
N MET A 75 -5.64 -11.12 -9.77
CA MET A 75 -5.96 -9.80 -10.33
C MET A 75 -6.56 -8.83 -9.30
N THR A 76 -6.69 -9.23 -8.03
CA THR A 76 -7.36 -8.46 -6.97
C THR A 76 -6.40 -8.15 -5.81
N PHE A 77 -6.90 -7.43 -4.81
CA PHE A 77 -6.26 -7.17 -3.52
C PHE A 77 -6.92 -7.94 -2.38
N GLU A 78 -7.55 -9.07 -2.65
CA GLU A 78 -8.34 -9.82 -1.65
C GLU A 78 -7.54 -10.29 -0.42
N LYS A 79 -6.21 -10.41 -0.55
CA LYS A 79 -5.32 -10.75 0.54
C LYS A 79 -4.98 -9.54 1.43
N ALA A 80 -5.24 -8.34 0.92
CA ALA A 80 -4.97 -7.12 1.65
C ALA A 80 -5.95 -6.93 2.80
N THR A 81 -5.44 -6.62 3.99
CA THR A 81 -6.23 -6.30 5.17
C THR A 81 -6.71 -4.84 5.15
N GLU A 82 -7.68 -4.49 6.00
CA GLU A 82 -8.19 -3.11 6.12
C GLU A 82 -7.10 -2.02 6.26
N PRO A 83 -6.02 -2.21 7.06
CA PRO A 83 -4.93 -1.23 7.11
C PRO A 83 -4.26 -1.02 5.76
N ILE A 84 -4.13 -2.08 4.95
CA ILE A 84 -3.48 -2.05 3.63
C ILE A 84 -4.36 -1.33 2.61
N HIS A 85 -5.70 -1.45 2.70
CA HIS A 85 -6.62 -0.77 1.79
C HIS A 85 -6.40 0.74 1.74
N ARG A 86 -5.88 1.35 2.82
CA ARG A 86 -5.54 2.79 2.85
C ARG A 86 -4.37 3.18 1.95
N PHE A 87 -3.56 2.20 1.55
CA PHE A 87 -2.46 2.38 0.60
C PHE A 87 -2.86 2.02 -0.84
N ILE A 88 -4.11 1.60 -1.07
CA ILE A 88 -4.64 1.30 -2.39
C ILE A 88 -5.43 2.52 -2.88
N ALA A 89 -4.97 3.13 -3.96
CA ALA A 89 -5.66 4.26 -4.57
C ALA A 89 -6.92 3.80 -5.32
N LYS A 90 -7.92 4.66 -5.38
CA LYS A 90 -9.17 4.39 -6.12
C LYS A 90 -9.02 4.56 -7.64
N VAL A 91 -8.01 5.32 -8.05
CA VAL A 91 -7.68 5.60 -9.45
C VAL A 91 -6.17 5.45 -9.65
N PRO A 92 -5.71 5.20 -10.87
CA PRO A 92 -4.27 5.13 -11.15
C PRO A 92 -3.54 6.40 -10.71
N ILE A 93 -2.51 6.23 -9.87
CA ILE A 93 -1.69 7.32 -9.33
C ILE A 93 -0.28 7.35 -9.93
N GLN A 94 0.07 6.32 -10.70
CA GLN A 94 1.40 6.15 -11.26
C GLN A 94 1.37 5.26 -12.51
N SER A 95 2.41 5.32 -13.31
CA SER A 95 2.57 4.51 -14.51
C SER A 95 4.04 4.13 -14.73
N CYS A 96 4.28 3.11 -15.57
CA CYS A 96 5.61 2.75 -16.02
C CYS A 96 5.80 3.23 -17.46
N ALA A 97 6.77 4.11 -17.71
CA ALA A 97 7.04 4.62 -19.06
C ALA A 97 7.34 3.49 -20.05
N ASN A 98 8.11 2.47 -19.64
CA ASN A 98 8.51 1.36 -20.51
C ASN A 98 7.35 0.42 -20.86
N CYS A 99 6.36 0.29 -19.97
CA CYS A 99 5.26 -0.66 -20.13
C CYS A 99 3.95 -0.03 -20.60
N THR A 100 3.84 1.30 -20.56
CA THR A 100 2.60 2.03 -20.94
C THR A 100 2.51 2.28 -22.45
N THR A 101 3.58 2.07 -23.19
CA THR A 101 3.64 2.25 -24.65
C THR A 101 2.84 1.21 -25.45
N SER A 102 2.14 0.29 -24.78
CA SER A 102 1.28 -0.70 -25.44
C SER A 102 0.12 0.00 -26.17
N THR A 103 0.09 -0.16 -27.48
CA THR A 103 -0.89 0.44 -28.40
C THR A 103 -2.28 -0.21 -28.36
N SER A 104 -2.49 -1.22 -27.50
CA SER A 104 -3.78 -1.90 -27.38
C SER A 104 -4.82 -1.02 -26.69
N ARG A 105 -5.89 -0.68 -27.37
CA ARG A 105 -7.08 -0.03 -26.81
C ARG A 105 -8.16 -1.09 -26.56
N PRO A 106 -8.88 -1.04 -25.43
CA PRO A 106 -8.69 -0.19 -24.25
C PRO A 106 -7.46 -0.58 -23.42
N VAL A 107 -6.80 0.43 -22.85
CA VAL A 107 -5.58 0.25 -22.03
C VAL A 107 -5.93 -0.45 -20.71
N ALA A 108 -5.21 -1.52 -20.39
CA ALA A 108 -5.37 -2.22 -19.11
C ALA A 108 -4.85 -1.39 -17.93
N ILE A 109 -5.66 -1.24 -16.89
CA ILE A 109 -5.22 -0.69 -15.61
C ILE A 109 -4.56 -1.81 -14.81
N ARG A 110 -3.36 -1.56 -14.28
CA ARG A 110 -2.56 -2.54 -13.53
C ARG A 110 -2.71 -2.33 -12.03
N ARG A 111 -2.61 -3.41 -11.26
CA ARG A 111 -2.62 -3.36 -9.80
C ARG A 111 -1.53 -2.42 -9.26
N SER A 112 -0.32 -2.49 -9.82
CA SER A 112 0.81 -1.63 -9.45
C SER A 112 0.56 -0.13 -9.62
N GLN A 113 -0.37 0.25 -10.49
CA GLN A 113 -0.75 1.66 -10.67
C GLN A 113 -1.56 2.22 -9.51
N LEU A 114 -2.20 1.35 -8.70
CA LEU A 114 -2.99 1.74 -7.54
C LEU A 114 -2.24 1.54 -6.22
N GLN A 115 -1.14 0.80 -6.22
CA GLN A 115 -0.38 0.46 -5.00
C GLN A 115 0.48 1.64 -4.54
N GLY A 116 0.04 2.33 -3.48
CA GLY A 116 0.72 3.49 -2.91
C GLY A 116 2.06 3.21 -2.23
N TRP A 117 2.50 1.95 -2.19
CA TRP A 117 3.83 1.53 -1.71
C TRP A 117 4.80 1.17 -2.83
N ARG A 118 4.38 1.18 -4.10
CA ARG A 118 5.26 0.84 -5.22
C ARG A 118 6.06 2.05 -5.69
N ILE A 119 7.35 1.80 -5.95
CA ILE A 119 8.26 2.74 -6.64
C ILE A 119 8.86 2.11 -7.88
N THR A 120 8.75 0.77 -8.01
CA THR A 120 9.23 -0.01 -9.15
C THR A 120 8.09 -0.73 -9.88
N CYS A 121 8.27 -0.92 -11.17
CA CYS A 121 7.34 -1.68 -12.00
C CYS A 121 7.56 -3.18 -11.80
N PRO A 122 6.55 -3.96 -11.40
CA PRO A 122 6.71 -5.40 -11.19
C PRO A 122 6.97 -6.19 -12.48
N ILE A 123 6.75 -5.58 -13.66
CA ILE A 123 6.89 -6.26 -14.97
C ILE A 123 8.31 -6.09 -15.51
N CYS A 124 8.87 -4.87 -15.46
CA CYS A 124 10.17 -4.58 -16.08
C CYS A 124 11.24 -4.09 -15.10
N GLY A 125 10.92 -3.97 -13.80
CA GLY A 125 11.85 -3.41 -12.79
C GLY A 125 12.11 -1.91 -12.91
N GLY A 126 11.62 -1.25 -13.95
CA GLY A 126 11.83 0.18 -14.16
C GLY A 126 11.11 1.05 -13.12
N ARG A 127 11.61 2.27 -12.93
CA ARG A 127 10.97 3.23 -12.00
C ARG A 127 9.57 3.62 -12.48
N LEU A 128 8.64 3.69 -11.53
CA LEU A 128 7.32 4.25 -11.79
C LEU A 128 7.39 5.79 -11.85
N ARG A 129 6.42 6.41 -12.53
CA ARG A 129 6.27 7.88 -12.65
C ARG A 129 4.86 8.26 -12.25
N ASP A 130 4.72 9.38 -11.55
CA ASP A 130 3.44 10.06 -11.36
C ASP A 130 3.35 11.26 -12.31
N GLY A 131 2.13 11.71 -12.59
CA GLY A 131 1.91 12.83 -13.53
C GLY A 131 2.29 14.19 -12.95
N ALA A 132 2.80 14.27 -11.72
CA ALA A 132 2.88 15.51 -10.96
C ALA A 132 4.31 16.01 -10.72
N GLY A 133 5.35 15.26 -11.09
CA GLY A 133 6.65 15.71 -10.67
C GLY A 133 7.88 15.08 -11.29
N PRO A 134 9.01 15.73 -11.08
CA PRO A 134 10.30 15.21 -11.47
C PRO A 134 10.62 13.91 -10.74
N ASP A 135 11.45 13.11 -11.35
CA ASP A 135 12.06 11.90 -10.76
C ASP A 135 12.54 12.15 -9.33
N PHE A 136 12.63 11.06 -8.54
CA PHE A 136 13.15 11.07 -7.18
C PHE A 136 14.21 12.14 -6.97
N GLY A 137 13.94 13.10 -6.09
CA GLY A 137 14.90 14.14 -5.80
C GLY A 137 16.24 13.53 -5.38
N SER A 138 17.35 14.07 -5.88
CA SER A 138 18.72 13.60 -5.58
C SER A 138 18.99 13.43 -4.07
N ALA A 139 18.28 14.16 -3.22
CA ALA A 139 18.37 14.08 -1.77
C ALA A 139 18.00 12.71 -1.17
N LEU A 140 17.17 11.91 -1.84
CA LEU A 140 16.75 10.57 -1.37
C LEU A 140 17.57 9.43 -1.96
N THR A 141 18.54 9.72 -2.84
CA THR A 141 19.42 8.71 -3.46
C THR A 141 20.14 7.82 -2.43
N PRO A 142 20.66 8.33 -1.29
CA PRO A 142 21.33 7.50 -0.29
C PRO A 142 20.42 6.44 0.34
N TYR A 143 19.10 6.65 0.29
CA TYR A 143 18.10 5.74 0.89
C TYR A 143 17.49 4.76 -0.11
N HIS A 144 17.98 4.72 -1.35
CA HIS A 144 17.35 3.95 -2.43
C HIS A 144 17.23 2.45 -2.11
N ASP A 145 18.31 1.83 -1.65
CA ASP A 145 18.31 0.39 -1.34
C ASP A 145 17.38 0.07 -0.16
N ALA A 146 17.37 0.92 0.86
CA ALA A 146 16.44 0.79 1.96
C ALA A 146 14.98 0.98 1.50
N ALA A 147 14.74 1.88 0.53
CA ALA A 147 13.41 2.08 -0.04
C ALA A 147 12.93 0.84 -0.83
N LEU A 148 13.80 0.18 -1.58
CA LEU A 148 13.46 -1.07 -2.26
C LEU A 148 13.15 -2.20 -1.25
N GLN A 149 13.90 -2.28 -0.15
CA GLN A 149 13.61 -3.21 0.94
C GLN A 149 12.24 -2.92 1.56
N GLY A 150 11.93 -1.65 1.84
CA GLY A 150 10.63 -1.22 2.36
C GLY A 150 9.49 -1.52 1.39
N GLU A 151 9.66 -1.25 0.09
CA GLU A 151 8.69 -1.64 -0.93
C GLU A 151 8.37 -3.13 -0.87
N LYS A 152 9.43 -3.97 -0.79
CA LYS A 152 9.27 -5.43 -0.68
C LYS A 152 8.50 -5.83 0.57
N LEU A 153 8.85 -5.28 1.74
CA LEU A 153 8.18 -5.58 3.02
C LEU A 153 6.67 -5.27 2.95
N LEU A 154 6.30 -4.08 2.43
CA LEU A 154 4.91 -3.71 2.30
C LEU A 154 4.18 -4.58 1.27
N HIS A 155 4.86 -4.96 0.20
CA HIS A 155 4.28 -5.82 -0.82
C HIS A 155 4.05 -7.24 -0.30
N ASP A 156 5.02 -7.81 0.41
CA ASP A 156 4.92 -9.15 0.99
C ASP A 156 3.73 -9.21 1.97
N GLU A 157 3.56 -8.20 2.82
CA GLU A 157 2.38 -8.10 3.71
C GLU A 157 1.07 -7.96 2.91
N ALA A 158 1.05 -7.14 1.86
CA ALA A 158 -0.14 -6.95 1.02
C ALA A 158 -0.56 -8.22 0.26
N GLU A 159 0.38 -9.12 -0.01
CA GLU A 159 0.12 -10.43 -0.61
C GLU A 159 -0.13 -11.54 0.44
N GLY A 160 -0.36 -11.18 1.69
CA GLY A 160 -0.71 -12.09 2.78
C GLY A 160 0.49 -12.71 3.50
N GLY A 161 1.68 -12.13 3.35
CA GLY A 161 2.86 -12.50 4.14
C GLY A 161 2.70 -12.12 5.61
N THR A 162 3.25 -12.94 6.50
CA THR A 162 3.23 -12.67 7.95
C THR A 162 4.46 -11.85 8.34
N PRO A 163 4.29 -10.66 8.93
CA PRO A 163 5.41 -9.86 9.41
C PRO A 163 6.11 -10.54 10.60
N SER A 164 7.42 -10.29 10.77
CA SER A 164 8.23 -10.93 11.81
C SER A 164 7.90 -10.45 13.23
N TRP A 165 7.58 -9.16 13.41
CA TRP A 165 7.24 -8.58 14.72
C TRP A 165 6.20 -7.45 14.64
N GLY A 166 6.26 -6.62 13.62
CA GLY A 166 5.34 -5.50 13.43
C GLY A 166 4.95 -5.36 11.96
N SER A 167 3.70 -5.00 11.72
CA SER A 167 3.19 -4.80 10.36
C SER A 167 3.94 -3.66 9.65
N PRO A 168 4.61 -3.89 8.51
CA PRO A 168 5.23 -2.85 7.70
C PRO A 168 4.26 -1.71 7.34
N MET A 169 2.99 -2.02 7.05
CA MET A 169 1.97 -1.01 6.75
C MET A 169 1.61 -0.18 7.98
N GLU A 170 1.58 -0.80 9.16
CA GLU A 170 1.39 -0.07 10.41
C GLU A 170 2.58 0.83 10.71
N LEU A 171 3.81 0.33 10.57
CA LEU A 171 5.03 1.14 10.72
C LEU A 171 5.02 2.34 9.77
N ALA A 172 4.62 2.16 8.50
CA ALA A 172 4.48 3.27 7.55
C ALA A 172 3.51 4.34 8.06
N ARG A 173 2.37 3.93 8.62
CA ARG A 173 1.40 4.88 9.19
C ARG A 173 1.91 5.58 10.44
N LEU A 174 2.62 4.87 11.32
CA LEU A 174 3.22 5.43 12.52
C LEU A 174 4.26 6.50 12.19
N LEU A 175 5.10 6.27 11.19
CA LEU A 175 6.11 7.22 10.73
C LEU A 175 5.50 8.52 10.17
N LEU A 176 4.25 8.50 9.71
CA LEU A 176 3.53 9.69 9.24
C LEU A 176 2.82 10.46 10.36
N ILE A 177 2.91 10.02 11.62
CA ILE A 177 2.39 10.78 12.76
C ILE A 177 3.15 12.10 12.85
N ARG A 178 2.41 13.20 13.13
CA ARG A 178 3.01 14.53 13.38
C ARG A 178 3.92 14.43 14.60
N ARG A 179 5.04 15.13 14.54
CA ARG A 179 5.91 15.35 15.70
C ARG A 179 6.11 16.84 15.95
N ILE A 180 6.33 17.19 17.19
CA ILE A 180 6.96 18.44 17.59
C ILE A 180 8.43 18.10 17.79
N SER A 181 9.33 18.83 17.14
CA SER A 181 10.78 18.65 17.27
C SER A 181 11.36 19.65 18.28
N TRP A 182 12.53 19.35 18.78
CA TRP A 182 13.30 20.30 19.59
C TRP A 182 14.57 20.70 18.81
N PRO A 183 14.90 22.01 18.71
CA PRO A 183 14.14 23.16 19.21
C PRO A 183 12.78 23.32 18.53
N LEU A 184 11.86 23.98 19.21
CA LEU A 184 10.51 24.18 18.70
C LEU A 184 10.59 24.89 17.34
N PRO A 185 9.98 24.32 16.28
CA PRO A 185 9.91 24.96 14.99
C PRO A 185 9.01 26.21 15.07
N ARG A 186 9.13 27.11 14.11
CA ARG A 186 8.20 28.22 13.99
C ARG A 186 6.77 27.67 13.83
N GLU A 187 5.80 28.34 14.44
CA GLU A 187 4.41 27.89 14.49
C GLU A 187 3.84 27.50 13.12
N LYS A 188 4.23 28.24 12.07
CA LYS A 188 3.82 27.99 10.68
C LYS A 188 4.30 26.66 10.11
N ASP A 189 5.34 26.03 10.68
CA ASP A 189 5.96 24.82 10.17
C ASP A 189 5.63 23.58 10.99
N LEU A 190 4.95 23.72 12.13
CA LEU A 190 4.61 22.61 13.04
C LEU A 190 3.88 21.45 12.34
N TRP A 191 3.05 21.75 11.34
CA TRP A 191 2.25 20.77 10.63
C TRP A 191 3.08 19.92 9.62
N ARG A 192 4.29 20.38 9.26
CA ARG A 192 5.15 19.72 8.26
C ARG A 192 6.03 18.63 8.85
N HIS A 193 6.30 18.67 10.15
CA HIS A 193 7.15 17.69 10.79
C HIS A 193 6.43 16.35 11.03
N ARG A 194 7.11 15.26 10.67
CA ARG A 194 6.65 13.88 10.88
C ARG A 194 7.69 13.10 11.67
N VAL A 195 7.27 12.00 12.31
CA VAL A 195 8.18 11.08 13.00
C VAL A 195 9.24 10.56 12.02
N LEU A 196 8.86 10.31 10.78
CA LEU A 196 9.78 9.91 9.70
C LEU A 196 10.99 10.84 9.55
N GLY A 197 10.83 12.14 9.74
CA GLY A 197 11.92 13.12 9.66
C GLY A 197 13.00 12.97 10.74
N VAL A 198 12.80 12.14 11.77
CA VAL A 198 13.87 11.75 12.71
C VAL A 198 14.85 10.77 12.07
N LEU A 199 14.34 9.87 11.22
CA LEU A 199 15.12 8.86 10.51
C LEU A 199 15.70 9.39 9.21
N ILE A 200 14.93 10.24 8.52
CA ILE A 200 15.23 10.78 7.20
C ILE A 200 14.95 12.29 7.23
N PRO A 201 15.93 13.10 7.69
CA PRO A 201 15.75 14.55 7.83
C PRO A 201 15.37 15.26 6.53
N GLU A 202 15.81 14.75 5.38
CA GLU A 202 15.49 15.27 4.06
C GLU A 202 13.99 15.23 3.77
N PHE A 203 13.24 14.31 4.39
CA PHE A 203 11.79 14.21 4.24
C PHE A 203 11.07 15.48 4.69
N ASP A 204 11.39 15.99 5.87
CA ASP A 204 10.79 17.24 6.39
C ASP A 204 11.17 18.43 5.49
N ALA A 205 12.42 18.49 4.99
CA ALA A 205 12.90 19.53 4.08
C ALA A 205 12.19 19.49 2.71
N ILE A 206 11.91 18.30 2.19
CA ILE A 206 11.15 18.14 0.95
C ILE A 206 9.69 18.56 1.18
N LEU A 207 9.07 18.10 2.27
CA LEU A 207 7.70 18.47 2.62
C LEU A 207 7.54 19.98 2.79
N ALA A 208 8.55 20.67 3.30
CA ALA A 208 8.51 22.13 3.45
C ALA A 208 8.38 22.87 2.11
N LYS A 209 8.87 22.28 1.02
CA LYS A 209 8.79 22.85 -0.34
C LYS A 209 7.50 22.51 -1.07
N LEU A 210 6.75 21.50 -0.61
CA LEU A 210 5.53 21.05 -1.26
C LEU A 210 4.33 21.82 -0.68
N THR A 211 3.60 22.55 -1.52
CA THR A 211 2.55 23.48 -1.11
C THR A 211 1.19 22.84 -0.78
N SER A 212 0.96 21.59 -1.13
CA SER A 212 -0.39 20.99 -1.12
C SER A 212 -0.49 19.61 -0.46
N PHE A 213 0.26 19.34 0.61
CA PHE A 213 0.35 17.97 1.13
C PHE A 213 -0.38 17.76 2.46
N HIS A 214 -1.45 16.96 2.42
CA HIS A 214 -2.19 16.48 3.60
C HIS A 214 -1.94 14.98 3.88
N HIS A 215 -0.67 14.58 3.93
CA HIS A 215 -0.37 13.21 4.33
C HIS A 215 -0.53 13.02 5.84
N SER A 216 -1.14 11.91 6.19
CA SER A 216 -1.40 11.54 7.58
C SER A 216 -1.50 10.01 7.69
N PRO A 217 -1.50 9.45 8.91
CA PRO A 217 -1.77 8.01 9.08
C PRO A 217 -3.10 7.53 8.49
N LYS A 218 -4.04 8.46 8.23
CA LYS A 218 -5.32 8.16 7.57
C LYS A 218 -5.22 8.18 6.04
N HIS A 219 -4.28 8.96 5.49
CA HIS A 219 -4.03 9.13 4.06
C HIS A 219 -2.54 8.93 3.77
N PRO A 220 -2.06 7.66 3.81
CA PRO A 220 -0.63 7.36 3.78
C PRO A 220 -0.02 7.31 2.37
N ILE A 221 -0.82 7.45 1.31
CA ILE A 221 -0.32 7.43 -0.06
C ILE A 221 0.46 8.71 -0.34
N LEU A 222 1.76 8.57 -0.56
CA LEU A 222 2.68 9.66 -0.86
C LEU A 222 2.91 9.78 -2.38
N GLN A 223 3.26 10.99 -2.83
CA GLN A 223 3.80 11.18 -4.19
C GLN A 223 5.10 10.37 -4.35
N LEU A 224 5.40 9.96 -5.58
CA LEU A 224 6.61 9.19 -5.88
C LEU A 224 7.90 9.93 -5.52
N SER A 225 7.91 11.26 -5.57
CA SER A 225 9.08 12.08 -5.19
C SER A 225 9.48 11.95 -3.71
N VAL A 226 8.56 11.61 -2.82
CA VAL A 226 8.82 11.50 -1.36
C VAL A 226 8.56 10.10 -0.81
N ARG A 227 7.89 9.23 -1.55
CA ARG A 227 7.56 7.86 -1.15
C ARG A 227 8.80 7.03 -0.77
N PRO A 228 9.96 7.14 -1.46
CA PRO A 228 11.17 6.40 -1.07
C PRO A 228 11.61 6.68 0.35
N ALA A 229 11.40 7.90 0.87
CA ALA A 229 11.71 8.21 2.27
C ALA A 229 10.85 7.39 3.23
N LEU A 230 9.54 7.27 2.98
CA LEU A 230 8.65 6.46 3.82
C LEU A 230 9.05 4.99 3.79
N LEU A 231 9.30 4.45 2.60
CA LEU A 231 9.70 3.06 2.41
C LEU A 231 11.03 2.75 3.11
N ALA A 232 12.02 3.63 2.95
CA ALA A 232 13.31 3.51 3.63
C ALA A 232 13.14 3.58 5.16
N GLY A 233 12.32 4.50 5.67
CA GLY A 233 11.99 4.59 7.08
C GLY A 233 11.39 3.29 7.62
N VAL A 234 10.46 2.68 6.89
CA VAL A 234 9.87 1.37 7.25
C VAL A 234 10.94 0.29 7.31
N ALA A 235 11.81 0.19 6.29
CA ALA A 235 12.89 -0.81 6.26
C ALA A 235 13.87 -0.63 7.43
N ILE A 236 14.22 0.61 7.76
CA ILE A 236 15.11 0.94 8.90
C ILE A 236 14.46 0.49 10.21
N VAL A 237 13.21 0.89 10.47
CA VAL A 237 12.50 0.52 11.71
C VAL A 237 12.30 -0.99 11.78
N HIS A 238 11.84 -1.62 10.69
CA HIS A 238 11.59 -3.06 10.66
C HIS A 238 12.85 -3.87 10.96
N ARG A 239 14.00 -3.47 10.41
CA ARG A 239 15.29 -4.12 10.66
C ARG A 239 15.81 -3.89 12.07
N SER A 240 15.61 -2.70 12.63
CA SER A 240 16.10 -2.33 13.96
C SER A 240 15.18 -2.81 15.10
N GLY A 241 13.97 -3.25 14.80
CA GLY A 241 13.04 -3.77 15.78
C GLY A 241 12.39 -2.74 16.70
N PRO A 242 11.73 -3.18 17.79
CA PRO A 242 11.00 -2.32 18.73
C PRO A 242 11.87 -1.23 19.40
N GLU A 243 13.18 -1.45 19.54
CA GLU A 243 14.09 -0.45 20.11
C GLU A 243 14.11 0.85 19.31
N MET A 244 14.00 0.76 17.98
CA MET A 244 13.89 1.93 17.13
C MET A 244 12.63 2.74 17.45
N LEU A 245 11.50 2.09 17.72
CA LEU A 245 10.28 2.79 18.14
C LEU A 245 10.46 3.48 19.48
N ARG A 246 11.14 2.87 20.45
CA ARG A 246 11.48 3.51 21.74
C ARG A 246 12.37 4.73 21.55
N MET A 247 13.34 4.66 20.65
CA MET A 247 14.17 5.81 20.28
C MET A 247 13.30 6.93 19.68
N LEU A 248 12.41 6.61 18.73
CA LEU A 248 11.52 7.59 18.13
C LEU A 248 10.56 8.24 19.14
N GLN A 249 10.08 7.51 20.17
CA GLN A 249 9.30 8.05 21.27
C GLN A 249 10.05 9.17 22.02
N ARG A 250 11.36 9.01 22.21
CA ARG A 250 12.21 10.02 22.89
C ARG A 250 12.42 11.27 22.04
N HIS A 251 12.30 11.16 20.71
CA HIS A 251 12.43 12.28 19.77
C HIS A 251 11.10 12.96 19.43
N THR A 252 10.03 12.66 20.15
CA THR A 252 8.73 13.32 20.05
C THR A 252 8.42 14.06 21.36
N PHE A 253 7.70 15.18 21.29
CA PHE A 253 7.43 16.05 22.43
C PHE A 253 5.93 16.40 22.52
N GLY A 254 5.51 16.77 23.74
CA GLY A 254 4.15 17.23 24.00
C GLY A 254 3.06 16.22 23.63
N PRO A 255 1.85 16.65 23.26
CA PRO A 255 0.71 15.78 22.97
C PRO A 255 0.95 14.78 21.84
N THR A 256 1.90 15.08 20.96
CA THR A 256 2.27 14.15 19.86
C THR A 256 3.05 12.95 20.35
N ARG A 257 3.85 13.15 21.43
CA ARG A 257 4.56 12.05 22.11
C ARG A 257 3.58 11.05 22.70
N ASP A 258 2.59 11.52 23.45
CA ASP A 258 1.59 10.66 24.08
C ASP A 258 0.80 9.89 23.05
N LYS A 259 0.42 10.56 21.96
CA LYS A 259 -0.24 9.92 20.82
C LYS A 259 0.64 8.85 20.17
N PHE A 260 1.93 9.11 19.99
CA PHE A 260 2.87 8.18 19.39
C PHE A 260 3.12 6.99 20.31
N ILE A 261 3.35 7.23 21.62
CA ILE A 261 3.49 6.17 22.62
C ILE A 261 2.27 5.25 22.61
N LYS A 262 1.05 5.82 22.73
CA LYS A 262 -0.19 5.06 22.70
C LYS A 262 -0.35 4.21 21.41
N ALA A 263 0.11 4.75 20.28
CA ALA A 263 0.01 4.05 19.01
C ALA A 263 1.05 2.95 18.82
N THR A 264 2.16 2.98 19.57
CA THR A 264 3.28 2.03 19.45
C THR A 264 3.38 1.06 20.63
N ASP A 265 2.61 1.25 21.69
CA ASP A 265 2.73 0.50 22.94
C ASP A 265 2.65 -1.02 22.74
N HIS A 266 1.68 -1.47 21.94
CA HIS A 266 1.50 -2.88 21.61
C HIS A 266 2.65 -3.51 20.79
N LEU A 267 3.47 -2.68 20.12
CA LEU A 267 4.65 -3.12 19.36
C LEU A 267 5.92 -3.11 20.20
N VAL A 268 5.96 -2.30 21.27
CA VAL A 268 7.16 -2.04 22.08
C VAL A 268 7.13 -2.82 23.38
N SER A 269 5.95 -3.05 23.94
CA SER A 269 5.79 -3.88 25.14
C SER A 269 5.91 -5.34 24.73
N PRO A 270 6.85 -6.13 25.31
CA PRO A 270 6.86 -7.57 25.06
C PRO A 270 5.50 -8.11 25.46
N ALA A 271 4.91 -8.93 24.61
CA ALA A 271 3.76 -9.73 25.00
C ALA A 271 4.17 -10.49 26.27
N ILE A 272 3.56 -10.18 27.42
CA ILE A 272 3.73 -10.99 28.61
C ILE A 272 3.03 -12.30 28.24
N GLU A 273 3.82 -13.28 27.77
CA GLU A 273 3.34 -14.65 27.71
C GLU A 273 3.08 -15.08 29.17
N TRP A 274 1.84 -14.95 29.58
CA TRP A 274 1.37 -15.63 30.76
C TRP A 274 1.45 -17.14 30.43
N GLY A 275 2.61 -17.73 30.72
CA GLY A 275 2.74 -19.17 30.76
C GLY A 275 1.62 -19.72 31.66
N PRO A 276 1.05 -20.90 31.35
CA PRO A 276 0.05 -21.51 32.23
C PRO A 276 0.61 -21.55 33.65
N PRO A 277 -0.21 -21.23 34.68
CA PRO A 277 0.26 -21.23 36.05
C PRO A 277 0.91 -22.58 36.34
N GLN A 278 2.19 -22.57 36.71
CA GLN A 278 2.87 -23.76 37.19
C GLN A 278 2.06 -24.24 38.38
N GLN A 279 1.39 -25.36 38.22
CA GLN A 279 0.81 -26.06 39.36
C GLN A 279 1.95 -26.40 40.33
N MET A 280 2.03 -25.64 41.41
CA MET A 280 2.87 -26.02 42.55
C MET A 280 2.37 -27.37 43.03
N GLN A 281 3.11 -28.44 42.69
CA GLN A 281 2.96 -29.72 43.36
C GLN A 281 3.43 -29.48 44.79
N LEU A 282 2.48 -29.40 45.74
CA LEU A 282 2.74 -29.52 47.15
C LEU A 282 3.16 -30.99 47.41
N ILE A 283 4.41 -31.18 47.76
CA ILE A 283 4.93 -32.41 48.36
C ILE A 283 4.60 -32.39 49.86
#